data_d970de153092a268542899a2535a9e2d
#
_entry.id   d970de153092a268542899a2535a9e2d
#
_cell.length_a   1.000
_cell.length_b   1.000
_cell.length_c   1.000
_cell.angle_alpha   90.00
_cell.angle_beta   90.00
_cell.angle_gamma   90.00
#
_symmetry.space_group_name_H-M   'P 1'
#
loop_
_entity.id
_entity.type
_entity.pdbx_description
1 polymer ?
#
loop_
_entity_poly.entity_id
_entity_poly.type
_entity_poly.pdbx_seq_one_letter_code
_entity_poly.pdbx_strand_id
1 'polypeptide(L)'
;LASFLHDTQLQQRSGETPDFSNTLFLLDESSMVGNTEMARAYALIAAGGGRAVASGDTDQLQAIAPGQPFRLQQTRSAADVVIMKEIVRQTPELREAVYSLINRDVERALSGLESVKPSQVPRQEGAWAPEHSVTEFSHSQEAKLAEAQQKAMLKGEAFPDIPMTLYEAIVRDYTGRTPEAREQTLIVTHLNEDRRVLNSMIHDAREKAGELGKEQVMVPVLNTANIRDGELRRLSTWEKNPDALALVDSVYHRIAGISKDDGLITLEDAEGNTRLISPREAVAEGVTLYTPDKIRVGTGDRMRFTKSDRERGYVANSVWTVTAVSGDSVTLSDGQQTRVIRPGQERAEQHIDLAYAITAHGAQGASETFAIALEGTEGNRKLMAGFESAYVALSRMKQHVQVYTDNRQGWTDAINNAVQKGTAHDVLEPKPDREVMNAQRLFSTARELRDVAAGRAVLRQAGLAGGDSPARFIAPGRKYPQPYVALPA
;
A
#
# COMPACT_ATOMS: atom_id res chain seq x y z
N LEU A 1 -5.28 14.11 -6.93
CA LEU A 1 -5.79 15.20 -6.09
C LEU A 1 -4.74 16.30 -5.91
N ALA A 2 -3.50 15.95 -5.49
CA ALA A 2 -2.44 16.94 -5.25
C ALA A 2 -2.19 17.85 -6.47
N SER A 3 -2.09 17.30 -7.67
CA SER A 3 -1.93 18.08 -8.90
C SER A 3 -3.10 19.03 -9.15
N PHE A 4 -4.33 18.55 -8.95
CA PHE A 4 -5.53 19.40 -9.08
C PHE A 4 -5.50 20.57 -8.10
N LEU A 5 -5.17 20.32 -6.83
CA LEU A 5 -5.08 21.38 -5.82
C LEU A 5 -4.00 22.39 -6.15
N HIS A 6 -2.85 21.94 -6.64
CA HIS A 6 -1.75 22.79 -7.05
C HIS A 6 -2.10 23.66 -8.27
N ASP A 7 -2.58 23.04 -9.34
CA ASP A 7 -2.93 23.72 -10.60
C ASP A 7 -4.03 24.77 -10.39
N THR A 8 -5.07 24.43 -9.63
CA THR A 8 -6.16 25.34 -9.31
C THR A 8 -5.67 26.52 -8.46
N GLN A 9 -4.72 26.28 -7.56
CA GLN A 9 -4.10 27.36 -6.78
C GLN A 9 -3.27 28.31 -7.64
N LEU A 10 -2.52 27.78 -8.61
CA LEU A 10 -1.77 28.59 -9.55
C LEU A 10 -2.71 29.47 -10.38
N GLN A 11 -3.81 28.91 -10.90
CA GLN A 11 -4.84 29.67 -11.62
C GLN A 11 -5.43 30.80 -10.78
N GLN A 12 -5.77 30.54 -9.51
CA GLN A 12 -6.27 31.57 -8.61
C GLN A 12 -5.23 32.66 -8.32
N ARG A 13 -3.95 32.31 -8.20
CA ARG A 13 -2.87 33.29 -8.02
C ARG A 13 -2.65 34.15 -9.24
N SER A 14 -2.92 33.66 -10.44
CA SER A 14 -2.87 34.43 -11.69
C SER A 14 -4.13 35.28 -11.93
N GLY A 15 -5.10 35.25 -11.01
CA GLY A 15 -6.35 35.98 -11.10
C GLY A 15 -7.43 35.32 -11.95
N GLU A 16 -7.21 34.07 -12.38
CA GLU A 16 -8.20 33.28 -13.09
C GLU A 16 -9.16 32.59 -12.10
N THR A 17 -10.45 32.63 -12.45
CA THR A 17 -11.46 31.87 -11.68
C THR A 17 -11.81 30.60 -12.45
N PRO A 18 -11.50 29.40 -11.95
CA PRO A 18 -11.88 28.18 -12.61
C PRO A 18 -13.40 28.06 -12.75
N ASP A 19 -13.88 27.69 -13.93
CA ASP A 19 -15.28 27.37 -14.18
C ASP A 19 -15.49 25.86 -14.27
N PHE A 20 -16.18 25.30 -13.29
CA PHE A 20 -16.52 23.87 -13.19
C PHE A 20 -18.04 23.64 -13.31
N SER A 21 -18.80 24.59 -13.84
CA SER A 21 -20.27 24.58 -13.86
C SER A 21 -20.86 23.32 -14.52
N ASN A 22 -20.15 22.72 -15.48
CA ASN A 22 -20.55 21.47 -16.16
C ASN A 22 -19.64 20.28 -15.84
N THR A 23 -18.95 20.33 -14.71
CA THR A 23 -17.95 19.32 -14.35
C THR A 23 -18.39 18.50 -13.15
N LEU A 24 -18.32 17.18 -13.28
CA LEU A 24 -18.44 16.24 -12.18
C LEU A 24 -17.06 15.66 -11.85
N PHE A 25 -16.58 15.92 -10.64
CA PHE A 25 -15.33 15.39 -10.13
C PHE A 25 -15.57 14.04 -9.46
N LEU A 26 -14.83 13.02 -9.86
CA LEU A 26 -14.78 11.74 -9.20
C LEU A 26 -13.50 11.68 -8.35
N LEU A 27 -13.66 11.72 -7.03
CA LEU A 27 -12.58 11.64 -6.06
C LEU A 27 -12.43 10.19 -5.62
N ASP A 28 -11.61 9.44 -6.35
CA ASP A 28 -11.37 8.03 -6.04
C ASP A 28 -10.34 7.89 -4.92
N GLU A 29 -10.36 6.73 -4.22
CA GLU A 29 -9.52 6.43 -3.06
C GLU A 29 -9.61 7.50 -1.95
N SER A 30 -10.81 8.04 -1.74
CA SER A 30 -11.07 9.14 -0.81
C SER A 30 -10.80 8.80 0.65
N SER A 31 -10.74 7.52 1.02
CA SER A 31 -10.31 7.07 2.34
C SER A 31 -8.86 7.45 2.67
N MET A 32 -8.03 7.69 1.66
CA MET A 32 -6.63 8.11 1.81
C MET A 32 -6.44 9.63 1.88
N VAL A 33 -7.49 10.43 1.78
CA VAL A 33 -7.41 11.89 1.77
C VAL A 33 -7.62 12.44 3.17
N GLY A 34 -6.73 13.33 3.61
CA GLY A 34 -6.83 13.99 4.91
C GLY A 34 -7.84 15.15 4.93
N ASN A 35 -8.14 15.66 6.12
CA ASN A 35 -9.13 16.72 6.31
C ASN A 35 -8.84 17.98 5.49
N THR A 36 -7.62 18.46 5.53
CA THR A 36 -7.22 19.72 4.86
C THR A 36 -7.35 19.62 3.35
N GLU A 37 -6.87 18.53 2.76
CA GLU A 37 -6.94 18.31 1.31
C GLU A 37 -8.37 18.14 0.83
N MET A 38 -9.18 17.37 1.56
CA MET A 38 -10.59 17.14 1.21
C MET A 38 -11.40 18.45 1.31
N ALA A 39 -11.24 19.19 2.39
CA ALA A 39 -11.93 20.48 2.59
C ALA A 39 -11.56 21.47 1.48
N ARG A 40 -10.28 21.54 1.14
CA ARG A 40 -9.78 22.41 0.07
C ARG A 40 -10.32 22.00 -1.30
N ALA A 41 -10.32 20.69 -1.60
CA ALA A 41 -10.87 20.17 -2.86
C ALA A 41 -12.34 20.56 -3.03
N TYR A 42 -13.16 20.32 -2.02
CA TYR A 42 -14.57 20.69 -2.08
C TYR A 42 -14.81 22.20 -2.18
N ALA A 43 -14.02 23.00 -1.45
CA ALA A 43 -14.11 24.45 -1.55
C ALA A 43 -13.81 24.95 -2.97
N LEU A 44 -12.76 24.43 -3.61
CA LEU A 44 -12.38 24.78 -4.97
C LEU A 44 -13.42 24.33 -6.01
N ILE A 45 -13.91 23.10 -5.90
CA ILE A 45 -14.95 22.56 -6.78
C ILE A 45 -16.24 23.37 -6.67
N ALA A 46 -16.67 23.67 -5.43
CA ALA A 46 -17.87 24.43 -5.17
C ALA A 46 -17.75 25.88 -5.67
N ALA A 47 -16.61 26.54 -5.45
CA ALA A 47 -16.34 27.90 -5.94
C ALA A 47 -16.41 27.98 -7.47
N GLY A 48 -16.00 26.94 -8.18
CA GLY A 48 -16.13 26.85 -9.64
C GLY A 48 -17.49 26.37 -10.13
N GLY A 49 -18.46 26.08 -9.25
CA GLY A 49 -19.80 25.59 -9.61
C GLY A 49 -19.85 24.11 -9.99
N GLY A 50 -18.81 23.34 -9.70
CA GLY A 50 -18.75 21.91 -9.96
C GLY A 50 -19.45 21.06 -8.93
N ARG A 51 -19.54 19.77 -9.21
CA ARG A 51 -20.04 18.75 -8.28
C ARG A 51 -18.96 17.70 -8.05
N ALA A 52 -19.04 17.01 -6.91
CA ALA A 52 -18.10 15.94 -6.58
C ALA A 52 -18.83 14.69 -6.10
N VAL A 53 -18.29 13.54 -6.49
CA VAL A 53 -18.60 12.22 -5.94
C VAL A 53 -17.31 11.65 -5.37
N ALA A 54 -17.32 11.31 -4.09
CA ALA A 54 -16.20 10.64 -3.45
C ALA A 54 -16.45 9.12 -3.46
N SER A 55 -15.45 8.36 -3.86
CA SER A 55 -15.45 6.90 -3.77
C SER A 55 -14.24 6.43 -2.96
N GLY A 56 -14.39 5.33 -2.25
CA GLY A 56 -13.33 4.78 -1.41
C GLY A 56 -13.80 3.60 -0.57
N ASP A 57 -12.89 3.04 0.16
CA ASP A 57 -13.13 1.93 1.07
C ASP A 57 -12.56 2.28 2.45
N THR A 58 -13.43 2.40 3.46
CA THR A 58 -13.02 2.74 4.83
C THR A 58 -12.30 1.58 5.54
N ASP A 59 -12.31 0.38 4.96
CA ASP A 59 -11.62 -0.80 5.45
C ASP A 59 -10.20 -0.94 4.91
N GLN A 60 -9.85 -0.16 3.88
CA GLN A 60 -8.50 -0.07 3.35
C GLN A 60 -7.63 0.91 4.16
N LEU A 61 -6.41 1.13 3.68
CA LEU A 61 -5.47 2.06 4.32
C LEU A 61 -6.05 3.46 4.41
N GLN A 62 -5.84 4.06 5.57
CA GLN A 62 -6.32 5.41 5.86
C GLN A 62 -5.29 6.45 5.44
N ALA A 63 -5.73 7.71 5.38
CA ALA A 63 -4.85 8.84 5.13
C ALA A 63 -3.67 8.87 6.11
N ILE A 64 -2.47 9.16 5.60
CA ILE A 64 -1.31 9.48 6.43
C ILE A 64 -1.54 10.84 7.10
N ALA A 65 -2.12 11.80 6.37
CA ALA A 65 -2.53 13.10 6.88
C ALA A 65 -3.65 12.98 7.95
N PRO A 66 -3.78 13.98 8.85
CA PRO A 66 -4.78 13.95 9.91
C PRO A 66 -6.22 13.93 9.39
N GLY A 67 -7.05 13.16 10.07
CA GLY A 67 -8.50 13.11 9.87
C GLY A 67 -8.97 11.94 9.00
N GLN A 68 -10.28 11.80 8.94
CA GLN A 68 -11.01 10.79 8.15
C GLN A 68 -12.26 11.42 7.54
N PRO A 69 -12.09 12.39 6.64
CA PRO A 69 -13.22 13.14 6.11
C PRO A 69 -14.19 12.25 5.32
N PHE A 70 -13.70 11.25 4.61
CA PHE A 70 -14.53 10.32 3.86
C PHE A 70 -15.46 9.51 4.78
N ARG A 71 -14.94 8.96 5.89
CA ARG A 71 -15.76 8.28 6.90
C ARG A 71 -16.80 9.22 7.53
N LEU A 72 -16.40 10.44 7.86
CA LEU A 72 -17.31 11.43 8.45
C LEU A 72 -18.41 11.85 7.48
N GLN A 73 -18.12 11.95 6.19
CA GLN A 73 -19.14 12.21 5.17
C GLN A 73 -20.19 11.11 5.12
N GLN A 74 -19.79 9.86 5.18
CA GLN A 74 -20.71 8.73 5.17
C GLN A 74 -21.59 8.66 6.42
N THR A 75 -21.06 9.06 7.56
CA THR A 75 -21.75 8.86 8.86
C THR A 75 -22.39 10.13 9.42
N ARG A 76 -21.98 11.32 8.96
CA ARG A 76 -22.30 12.61 9.59
C ARG A 76 -22.73 13.70 8.62
N SER A 77 -22.77 13.45 7.32
CA SER A 77 -23.21 14.45 6.37
C SER A 77 -24.58 14.10 5.77
N ALA A 78 -25.19 15.09 5.10
CA ALA A 78 -26.41 14.89 4.32
C ALA A 78 -26.15 14.33 2.91
N ALA A 79 -24.94 13.89 2.62
CA ALA A 79 -24.60 13.29 1.35
C ALA A 79 -25.26 11.91 1.20
N ASP A 80 -25.78 11.63 0.02
CA ASP A 80 -26.27 10.30 -0.31
C ASP A 80 -25.12 9.30 -0.34
N VAL A 81 -25.32 8.14 0.25
CA VAL A 81 -24.30 7.08 0.36
C VAL A 81 -24.79 5.83 -0.34
N VAL A 82 -24.00 5.32 -1.27
CA VAL A 82 -24.23 4.04 -1.93
C VAL A 82 -23.07 3.10 -1.60
N ILE A 83 -23.39 1.90 -1.12
CA ILE A 83 -22.41 0.88 -0.77
C ILE A 83 -22.44 -0.21 -1.83
N MET A 84 -21.29 -0.39 -2.52
CA MET A 84 -21.09 -1.52 -3.42
C MET A 84 -20.71 -2.75 -2.59
N LYS A 85 -21.57 -3.76 -2.61
CA LYS A 85 -21.45 -4.96 -1.76
C LYS A 85 -20.86 -6.16 -2.48
N GLU A 86 -20.88 -6.16 -3.80
CA GLU A 86 -20.42 -7.29 -4.59
C GLU A 86 -18.92 -7.17 -4.88
N ILE A 87 -18.20 -8.24 -4.55
CA ILE A 87 -16.78 -8.38 -4.88
C ILE A 87 -16.69 -9.07 -6.24
N VAL A 88 -16.12 -8.36 -7.23
CA VAL A 88 -16.01 -8.85 -8.62
C VAL A 88 -14.56 -9.14 -9.03
N ARG A 89 -13.58 -8.72 -8.23
CA ARG A 89 -12.15 -8.84 -8.57
C ARG A 89 -11.65 -10.27 -8.50
N GLN A 90 -12.00 -10.99 -7.44
CA GLN A 90 -11.49 -12.31 -7.13
C GLN A 90 -12.30 -13.41 -7.82
N THR A 91 -11.63 -14.56 -8.09
CA THR A 91 -12.32 -15.81 -8.43
C THR A 91 -13.27 -16.24 -7.31
N PRO A 92 -14.29 -17.06 -7.61
CA PRO A 92 -15.28 -17.48 -6.61
C PRO A 92 -14.68 -18.06 -5.33
N GLU A 93 -13.61 -18.85 -5.46
CA GLU A 93 -12.94 -19.52 -4.34
C GLU A 93 -12.33 -18.52 -3.35
N LEU A 94 -11.69 -17.48 -3.87
CA LEU A 94 -11.04 -16.43 -3.07
C LEU A 94 -12.02 -15.35 -2.61
N ARG A 95 -13.11 -15.17 -3.32
CA ARG A 95 -14.13 -14.16 -2.98
C ARG A 95 -14.69 -14.37 -1.59
N GLU A 96 -14.97 -15.61 -1.20
CA GLU A 96 -15.47 -15.95 0.14
C GLU A 96 -14.41 -15.68 1.22
N ALA A 97 -13.13 -15.87 0.92
CA ALA A 97 -12.04 -15.49 1.84
C ALA A 97 -12.01 -13.98 2.09
N VAL A 98 -12.17 -13.18 1.04
CA VAL A 98 -12.21 -11.71 1.17
C VAL A 98 -13.46 -11.25 1.93
N TYR A 99 -14.63 -11.83 1.67
CA TYR A 99 -15.83 -11.55 2.47
C TYR A 99 -15.64 -11.91 3.94
N SER A 100 -15.01 -13.06 4.22
CA SER A 100 -14.72 -13.47 5.60
C SER A 100 -13.78 -12.48 6.30
N LEU A 101 -12.79 -11.96 5.59
CA LEU A 101 -11.88 -10.95 6.11
C LEU A 101 -12.63 -9.64 6.42
N ILE A 102 -13.48 -9.15 5.50
CA ILE A 102 -14.32 -7.97 5.72
C ILE A 102 -15.20 -8.14 6.97
N ASN A 103 -15.74 -9.34 7.16
CA ASN A 103 -16.56 -9.68 8.32
C ASN A 103 -15.74 -9.93 9.60
N ARG A 104 -14.42 -9.70 9.57
CA ARG A 104 -13.51 -9.91 10.71
C ARG A 104 -13.40 -11.37 11.17
N ASP A 105 -13.77 -12.31 10.33
CA ASP A 105 -13.56 -13.75 10.57
C ASP A 105 -12.21 -14.16 9.95
N VAL A 106 -11.13 -13.85 10.66
CA VAL A 106 -9.77 -14.03 10.18
C VAL A 106 -9.43 -15.50 9.94
N GLU A 107 -9.82 -16.38 10.84
CA GLU A 107 -9.55 -17.82 10.72
C GLU A 107 -10.19 -18.40 9.44
N ARG A 108 -11.44 -18.02 9.18
CA ARG A 108 -12.14 -18.45 7.97
C ARG A 108 -11.54 -17.82 6.71
N ALA A 109 -11.10 -16.58 6.78
CA ALA A 109 -10.42 -15.92 5.68
C ALA A 109 -9.12 -16.66 5.32
N LEU A 110 -8.29 -16.98 6.31
CA LEU A 110 -7.04 -17.72 6.08
C LEU A 110 -7.30 -19.14 5.54
N SER A 111 -8.31 -19.83 6.06
CA SER A 111 -8.73 -21.15 5.55
C SER A 111 -9.20 -21.05 4.09
N GLY A 112 -9.90 -19.99 3.74
CA GLY A 112 -10.31 -19.70 2.37
C GLY A 112 -9.13 -19.43 1.43
N LEU A 113 -8.11 -18.70 1.88
CA LEU A 113 -6.87 -18.50 1.12
C LEU A 113 -6.13 -19.81 0.88
N GLU A 114 -6.11 -20.70 1.87
CA GLU A 114 -5.51 -22.04 1.78
C GLU A 114 -6.26 -22.99 0.84
N SER A 115 -7.51 -22.70 0.49
CA SER A 115 -8.28 -23.51 -0.47
C SER A 115 -7.69 -23.43 -1.88
N VAL A 116 -7.01 -22.34 -2.22
CA VAL A 116 -6.29 -22.18 -3.48
C VAL A 116 -4.81 -22.47 -3.24
N LYS A 117 -4.31 -23.54 -3.87
CA LYS A 117 -2.96 -24.04 -3.60
C LYS A 117 -1.88 -23.26 -4.37
N PRO A 118 -0.66 -23.15 -3.80
CA PRO A 118 0.48 -22.54 -4.48
C PRO A 118 0.83 -23.20 -5.82
N SER A 119 0.50 -24.49 -5.99
CA SER A 119 0.70 -25.23 -7.23
C SER A 119 -0.11 -24.72 -8.42
N GLN A 120 -1.12 -23.90 -8.18
CA GLN A 120 -1.88 -23.25 -9.26
C GLN A 120 -1.13 -22.09 -9.92
N VAL A 121 -0.07 -21.58 -9.27
CA VAL A 121 0.78 -20.56 -9.85
C VAL A 121 1.80 -21.20 -10.78
N PRO A 122 1.89 -20.77 -12.06
CA PRO A 122 2.85 -21.34 -13.01
C PRO A 122 4.30 -21.12 -12.55
N ARG A 123 5.08 -22.21 -12.52
CA ARG A 123 6.49 -22.20 -12.06
C ARG A 123 7.40 -22.86 -13.07
N GLN A 124 8.67 -22.51 -13.02
CA GLN A 124 9.73 -23.15 -13.76
C GLN A 124 9.94 -24.58 -13.25
N GLU A 125 10.39 -25.48 -14.12
CA GLU A 125 10.67 -26.87 -13.76
C GLU A 125 11.71 -26.95 -12.63
N GLY A 126 11.42 -27.74 -11.61
CA GLY A 126 12.30 -27.90 -10.45
C GLY A 126 12.37 -26.71 -9.50
N ALA A 127 11.59 -25.64 -9.75
CA ALA A 127 11.58 -24.50 -8.86
C ALA A 127 10.96 -24.84 -7.49
N TRP A 128 11.51 -24.22 -6.46
CA TRP A 128 10.90 -24.31 -5.12
C TRP A 128 9.52 -23.64 -5.10
N ALA A 129 8.60 -24.23 -4.36
CA ALA A 129 7.29 -23.67 -4.07
C ALA A 129 6.91 -23.94 -2.62
N PRO A 130 6.17 -23.04 -1.97
CA PRO A 130 5.62 -23.31 -0.65
C PRO A 130 4.52 -24.40 -0.73
N GLU A 131 4.34 -25.14 0.36
CA GLU A 131 3.28 -26.15 0.46
C GLU A 131 1.89 -25.52 0.72
N HIS A 132 1.88 -24.40 1.42
CA HIS A 132 0.68 -23.69 1.88
C HIS A 132 0.65 -22.25 1.37
N SER A 133 -0.55 -21.73 1.14
CA SER A 133 -0.75 -20.35 0.72
C SER A 133 -0.55 -19.33 1.85
N VAL A 134 -0.57 -19.79 3.11
CA VAL A 134 -0.16 -18.99 4.28
C VAL A 134 0.96 -19.75 5.00
N THR A 135 2.17 -19.22 4.96
CA THR A 135 3.37 -19.89 5.45
C THR A 135 4.15 -18.99 6.41
N GLU A 136 4.57 -19.57 7.54
CA GLU A 136 5.37 -18.89 8.56
C GLU A 136 6.86 -19.18 8.40
N PHE A 137 7.68 -18.13 8.45
CA PHE A 137 9.13 -18.18 8.52
C PHE A 137 9.60 -17.20 9.62
N SER A 138 9.97 -17.76 10.77
CA SER A 138 10.39 -16.96 11.93
C SER A 138 11.87 -16.62 11.88
N HIS A 139 12.22 -15.33 12.02
CA HIS A 139 13.63 -14.90 12.15
C HIS A 139 14.29 -15.41 13.45
N SER A 140 13.50 -15.67 14.49
CA SER A 140 14.05 -16.23 15.75
C SER A 140 14.64 -17.63 15.58
N GLN A 141 14.19 -18.39 14.60
CA GLN A 141 14.76 -19.69 14.28
C GLN A 141 16.15 -19.57 13.68
N GLU A 142 16.43 -18.52 12.91
CA GLU A 142 17.76 -18.25 12.34
C GLU A 142 18.81 -18.01 13.40
N ALA A 143 18.52 -17.17 14.39
CA ALA A 143 19.45 -16.89 15.47
C ALA A 143 19.78 -18.16 16.26
N LYS A 144 18.77 -19.00 16.56
CA LYS A 144 18.97 -20.28 17.24
C LYS A 144 19.76 -21.27 16.39
N LEU A 145 19.52 -21.27 15.09
CA LEU A 145 20.26 -22.14 14.19
C LEU A 145 21.71 -21.66 14.00
N ALA A 146 21.95 -20.38 13.84
CA ALA A 146 23.30 -19.83 13.79
C ALA A 146 24.10 -20.19 15.05
N GLU A 147 23.47 -20.10 16.22
CA GLU A 147 24.05 -20.54 17.49
C GLU A 147 24.32 -22.05 17.51
N ALA A 148 23.38 -22.87 17.00
CA ALA A 148 23.55 -24.32 16.89
C ALA A 148 24.65 -24.72 15.92
N GLN A 149 24.77 -24.02 14.78
CA GLN A 149 25.86 -24.21 13.83
C GLN A 149 27.23 -23.85 14.41
N GLN A 150 27.30 -22.75 15.15
CA GLN A 150 28.52 -22.36 15.83
C GLN A 150 28.94 -23.39 16.88
N LYS A 151 27.97 -23.93 17.64
CA LYS A 151 28.23 -25.03 18.59
C LYS A 151 28.67 -26.33 17.91
N ALA A 152 28.04 -26.69 16.77
CA ALA A 152 28.42 -27.87 15.99
C ALA A 152 29.85 -27.73 15.41
N MET A 153 30.18 -26.53 14.93
CA MET A 153 31.54 -26.23 14.45
C MET A 153 32.60 -26.40 15.55
N LEU A 154 32.30 -25.93 16.75
CA LEU A 154 33.21 -26.08 17.91
C LEU A 154 33.36 -27.53 18.34
N LYS A 155 32.38 -28.39 18.10
CA LYS A 155 32.38 -29.81 18.47
C LYS A 155 32.82 -30.74 17.35
N GLY A 156 33.03 -30.23 16.13
CA GLY A 156 33.35 -31.07 14.95
C GLY A 156 32.17 -31.95 14.50
N GLU A 157 30.93 -31.55 14.85
CA GLU A 157 29.69 -32.23 14.44
C GLU A 157 29.22 -31.72 13.07
N ALA A 158 28.38 -32.50 12.38
CA ALA A 158 27.76 -32.06 11.13
C ALA A 158 26.90 -30.79 11.35
N PHE A 159 26.97 -29.85 10.42
CA PHE A 159 26.15 -28.65 10.49
C PHE A 159 24.68 -29.00 10.33
N PRO A 160 23.79 -28.50 11.21
CA PRO A 160 22.36 -28.59 10.97
C PRO A 160 21.98 -27.79 9.72
N ASP A 161 20.96 -28.23 9.00
CA ASP A 161 20.43 -27.52 7.83
C ASP A 161 20.00 -26.10 8.21
N ILE A 162 20.35 -25.14 7.37
CA ILE A 162 19.94 -23.75 7.54
C ILE A 162 18.50 -23.63 7.06
N PRO A 163 17.51 -23.30 7.92
CA PRO A 163 16.18 -23.02 7.45
C PRO A 163 16.19 -21.77 6.55
N MET A 164 15.31 -21.78 5.58
CA MET A 164 15.11 -20.64 4.68
C MET A 164 14.59 -19.45 5.47
N THR A 165 15.11 -18.26 5.18
CA THR A 165 14.63 -17.01 5.77
C THR A 165 13.33 -16.56 5.13
N LEU A 166 12.60 -15.65 5.80
CA LEU A 166 11.40 -15.02 5.26
C LEU A 166 11.67 -14.36 3.89
N TYR A 167 12.76 -13.60 3.78
CA TYR A 167 13.14 -12.95 2.53
C TYR A 167 13.55 -13.94 1.46
N GLU A 168 14.35 -14.95 1.80
CA GLU A 168 14.76 -16.00 0.86
C GLU A 168 13.56 -16.76 0.31
N ALA A 169 12.57 -17.06 1.13
CA ALA A 169 11.34 -17.73 0.71
C ALA A 169 10.59 -16.91 -0.33
N ILE A 170 10.41 -15.61 -0.09
CA ILE A 170 9.76 -14.70 -1.03
C ILE A 170 10.53 -14.59 -2.34
N VAL A 171 11.85 -14.44 -2.27
CA VAL A 171 12.72 -14.34 -3.45
C VAL A 171 12.68 -15.62 -4.26
N ARG A 172 12.77 -16.78 -3.63
CA ARG A 172 12.70 -18.09 -4.31
C ARG A 172 11.34 -18.34 -4.93
N ASP A 173 10.27 -17.98 -4.24
CA ASP A 173 8.92 -18.07 -4.79
C ASP A 173 8.78 -17.23 -6.06
N TYR A 174 9.14 -15.94 -5.97
CA TYR A 174 9.02 -15.03 -7.10
C TYR A 174 9.90 -15.44 -8.29
N THR A 175 11.18 -15.71 -8.06
CA THR A 175 12.13 -16.08 -9.12
C THR A 175 11.86 -17.46 -9.71
N GLY A 176 11.24 -18.36 -8.96
CA GLY A 176 10.82 -19.68 -9.41
C GLY A 176 9.58 -19.69 -10.29
N ARG A 177 8.81 -18.59 -10.33
CA ARG A 177 7.65 -18.46 -11.21
C ARG A 177 8.09 -18.32 -12.67
N THR A 178 7.24 -18.71 -13.62
CA THR A 178 7.51 -18.44 -15.03
C THR A 178 7.62 -16.96 -15.29
N PRO A 179 8.33 -16.50 -16.34
CA PRO A 179 8.41 -15.07 -16.66
C PRO A 179 7.03 -14.41 -16.79
N GLU A 180 6.07 -15.09 -17.41
CA GLU A 180 4.71 -14.59 -17.57
C GLU A 180 3.97 -14.48 -16.23
N ALA A 181 4.16 -15.45 -15.33
CA ALA A 181 3.57 -15.40 -13.99
C ALA A 181 4.21 -14.30 -13.14
N ARG A 182 5.51 -14.05 -13.28
CA ARG A 182 6.20 -12.94 -12.60
C ARG A 182 5.66 -11.57 -13.03
N GLU A 183 5.41 -11.37 -14.30
CA GLU A 183 4.80 -10.14 -14.82
C GLU A 183 3.40 -9.89 -14.25
N GLN A 184 2.71 -10.95 -13.86
CA GLN A 184 1.37 -10.92 -13.26
C GLN A 184 1.40 -11.05 -11.73
N THR A 185 2.55 -10.93 -11.11
CA THR A 185 2.73 -11.04 -9.65
C THR A 185 3.09 -9.69 -9.05
N LEU A 186 2.31 -9.28 -8.05
CA LEU A 186 2.59 -8.12 -7.23
C LEU A 186 3.11 -8.59 -5.85
N ILE A 187 4.28 -8.12 -5.45
CA ILE A 187 4.81 -8.34 -4.10
C ILE A 187 4.48 -7.13 -3.25
N VAL A 188 3.72 -7.33 -2.17
CA VAL A 188 3.27 -6.26 -1.27
C VAL A 188 3.93 -6.40 0.08
N THR A 189 4.52 -5.31 0.56
CA THR A 189 5.10 -5.18 1.90
C THR A 189 4.48 -4.00 2.63
N HIS A 190 4.73 -3.85 3.92
CA HIS A 190 4.26 -2.70 4.70
C HIS A 190 5.39 -1.74 5.06
N LEU A 191 6.62 -2.24 5.19
CA LEU A 191 7.81 -1.45 5.50
C LEU A 191 8.61 -1.12 4.24
N ASN A 192 9.13 0.09 4.17
CA ASN A 192 10.09 0.48 3.12
C ASN A 192 11.38 -0.34 3.19
N GLU A 193 11.78 -0.76 4.40
CA GLU A 193 12.94 -1.63 4.61
C GLU A 193 12.74 -2.99 3.92
N ASP A 194 11.62 -3.67 4.18
CA ASP A 194 11.28 -4.95 3.54
C ASP A 194 11.25 -4.81 2.01
N ARG A 195 10.63 -3.75 1.51
CA ARG A 195 10.57 -3.46 0.09
C ARG A 195 11.96 -3.32 -0.54
N ARG A 196 12.84 -2.55 0.09
CA ARG A 196 14.22 -2.34 -0.42
C ARG A 196 15.03 -3.62 -0.41
N VAL A 197 14.97 -4.38 0.68
CA VAL A 197 15.69 -5.66 0.79
C VAL A 197 15.19 -6.63 -0.27
N LEU A 198 13.90 -6.81 -0.44
CA LEU A 198 13.32 -7.73 -1.43
C LEU A 198 13.66 -7.31 -2.86
N ASN A 199 13.56 -6.03 -3.19
CA ASN A 199 13.93 -5.53 -4.52
C ASN A 199 15.41 -5.80 -4.84
N SER A 200 16.31 -5.55 -3.89
CA SER A 200 17.74 -5.82 -4.04
C SER A 200 18.02 -7.31 -4.19
N MET A 201 17.43 -8.15 -3.35
CA MET A 201 17.64 -9.60 -3.40
C MET A 201 17.08 -10.24 -4.68
N ILE A 202 15.95 -9.77 -5.19
CA ILE A 202 15.38 -10.25 -6.45
C ILE A 202 16.25 -9.83 -7.62
N HIS A 203 16.73 -8.58 -7.64
CA HIS A 203 17.69 -8.13 -8.63
C HIS A 203 18.93 -9.03 -8.64
N ASP A 204 19.56 -9.26 -7.49
CA ASP A 204 20.76 -10.07 -7.35
C ASP A 204 20.52 -11.53 -7.77
N ALA A 205 19.39 -12.11 -7.41
CA ALA A 205 19.01 -13.46 -7.81
C ALA A 205 18.83 -13.58 -9.34
N ARG A 206 18.20 -12.59 -9.97
CA ARG A 206 18.04 -12.54 -11.43
C ARG A 206 19.36 -12.32 -12.17
N GLU A 207 20.23 -11.46 -11.63
CA GLU A 207 21.58 -11.27 -12.15
C GLU A 207 22.38 -12.58 -12.11
N LYS A 208 22.37 -13.25 -10.95
CA LYS A 208 23.04 -14.55 -10.76
C LYS A 208 22.51 -15.65 -11.68
N ALA A 209 21.21 -15.63 -11.98
CA ALA A 209 20.57 -16.55 -12.92
C ALA A 209 20.86 -16.21 -14.40
N GLY A 210 21.56 -15.11 -14.68
CA GLY A 210 21.86 -14.66 -16.03
C GLY A 210 20.65 -14.05 -16.77
N GLU A 211 19.62 -13.65 -16.05
CA GLU A 211 18.40 -13.05 -16.62
C GLU A 211 18.55 -11.55 -16.88
N LEU A 212 19.52 -10.90 -16.26
CA LEU A 212 19.83 -9.49 -16.44
C LEU A 212 21.07 -9.29 -17.31
N GLY A 213 21.17 -8.11 -17.94
CA GLY A 213 22.36 -7.72 -18.69
C GLY A 213 23.62 -7.73 -17.82
N LYS A 214 24.76 -7.99 -18.43
CA LYS A 214 26.05 -8.05 -17.71
C LYS A 214 26.47 -6.70 -17.14
N GLU A 215 26.16 -5.63 -17.83
CA GLU A 215 26.43 -4.28 -17.36
C GLU A 215 25.40 -3.88 -16.29
N GLN A 216 25.94 -3.48 -15.15
CA GLN A 216 25.15 -3.01 -13.99
C GLN A 216 25.58 -1.59 -13.66
N VAL A 217 24.63 -0.72 -13.38
CA VAL A 217 24.89 0.66 -12.97
C VAL A 217 24.30 0.94 -11.60
N MET A 218 25.00 1.78 -10.82
CA MET A 218 24.47 2.31 -9.57
C MET A 218 23.73 3.61 -9.88
N VAL A 219 22.43 3.63 -9.57
CA VAL A 219 21.54 4.73 -9.87
C VAL A 219 21.15 5.44 -8.58
N PRO A 220 21.39 6.76 -8.46
CA PRO A 220 20.91 7.53 -7.34
C PRO A 220 19.37 7.65 -7.41
N VAL A 221 18.71 7.46 -6.26
CA VAL A 221 17.26 7.54 -6.14
C VAL A 221 16.87 8.40 -4.94
N LEU A 222 15.66 8.91 -4.96
CA LEU A 222 15.05 9.66 -3.86
C LEU A 222 13.83 8.92 -3.36
N ASN A 223 13.91 8.46 -2.12
CA ASN A 223 12.80 7.83 -1.43
C ASN A 223 12.08 8.86 -0.57
N THR A 224 10.75 8.85 -0.54
CA THR A 224 10.03 9.70 0.41
C THR A 224 10.43 9.34 1.85
N ALA A 225 10.68 10.35 2.66
CA ALA A 225 11.00 10.16 4.08
C ALA A 225 9.76 9.77 4.91
N ASN A 226 8.55 9.81 4.33
CA ASN A 226 7.27 9.50 4.98
C ASN A 226 7.02 10.29 6.27
N ILE A 227 7.45 11.54 6.30
CA ILE A 227 7.32 12.44 7.44
C ILE A 227 5.97 13.16 7.35
N ARG A 228 5.20 13.08 8.42
CA ARG A 228 3.89 13.75 8.53
C ARG A 228 4.08 15.24 8.83
N ASP A 229 3.12 16.06 8.45
CA ASP A 229 3.13 17.51 8.73
C ASP A 229 3.37 17.85 10.21
N GLY A 230 2.76 17.09 11.11
CA GLY A 230 2.97 17.27 12.57
C GLY A 230 4.38 16.96 13.02
N GLU A 231 5.08 16.06 12.36
CA GLU A 231 6.48 15.74 12.61
C GLU A 231 7.39 16.77 11.93
N LEU A 232 7.08 17.17 10.69
CA LEU A 232 7.82 18.17 9.94
C LEU A 232 7.86 19.53 10.66
N ARG A 233 6.84 19.86 11.46
CA ARG A 233 6.78 21.04 12.32
C ARG A 233 7.78 21.04 13.47
N ARG A 234 8.44 19.91 13.73
CA ARG A 234 9.41 19.76 14.83
C ARG A 234 10.83 19.88 14.30
N LEU A 235 11.61 20.76 14.87
CA LEU A 235 13.02 20.93 14.50
C LEU A 235 13.82 19.61 14.64
N SER A 236 13.49 18.82 15.67
CA SER A 236 14.12 17.50 15.89
C SER A 236 13.93 16.51 14.75
N THR A 237 12.89 16.65 13.94
CA THR A 237 12.69 15.81 12.75
C THR A 237 13.75 16.13 11.68
N TRP A 238 14.06 17.39 11.51
CA TRP A 238 15.09 17.84 10.57
C TRP A 238 16.48 17.43 11.04
N GLU A 239 16.75 17.53 12.35
CA GLU A 239 18.01 17.07 12.93
C GLU A 239 18.26 15.58 12.77
N LYS A 240 17.19 14.77 12.76
CA LYS A 240 17.27 13.32 12.54
C LYS A 240 17.45 12.93 11.07
N ASN A 241 17.24 13.86 10.16
CA ASN A 241 17.32 13.65 8.72
C ASN A 241 18.28 14.66 8.04
N PRO A 242 19.54 14.75 8.48
CA PRO A 242 20.46 15.81 8.03
C PRO A 242 20.82 15.67 6.54
N ASP A 243 20.77 14.46 5.99
CA ASP A 243 21.10 14.17 4.60
C ASP A 243 19.87 14.21 3.68
N ALA A 244 18.68 14.49 4.22
CA ALA A 244 17.47 14.59 3.41
C ALA A 244 17.52 15.80 2.46
N LEU A 245 16.88 15.61 1.30
CA LEU A 245 16.63 16.70 0.36
C LEU A 245 15.23 17.24 0.56
N ALA A 246 15.11 18.55 0.70
CA ALA A 246 13.85 19.26 0.78
C ALA A 246 13.42 19.73 -0.61
N LEU A 247 12.23 19.32 -1.04
CA LEU A 247 11.61 19.82 -2.28
C LEU A 247 10.63 20.93 -1.92
N VAL A 248 10.89 22.12 -2.47
CA VAL A 248 10.07 23.33 -2.29
C VAL A 248 9.87 23.98 -3.66
N ASP A 249 8.63 24.20 -4.06
CA ASP A 249 8.29 24.85 -5.36
C ASP A 249 9.08 24.26 -6.55
N SER A 250 9.17 22.95 -6.63
CA SER A 250 9.93 22.18 -7.64
C SER A 250 11.45 22.35 -7.60
N VAL A 251 12.00 23.01 -6.57
CA VAL A 251 13.45 23.17 -6.36
C VAL A 251 13.92 22.28 -5.21
N TYR A 252 14.99 21.52 -5.47
CA TYR A 252 15.60 20.65 -4.47
C TYR A 252 16.66 21.38 -3.67
N HIS A 253 16.58 21.27 -2.35
CA HIS A 253 17.51 21.90 -1.41
C HIS A 253 18.15 20.85 -0.52
N ARG A 254 19.43 20.98 -0.22
CA ARG A 254 20.05 20.30 0.90
C ARG A 254 19.80 21.04 2.21
N ILE A 255 19.84 20.35 3.32
CA ILE A 255 19.84 20.98 4.65
C ILE A 255 21.27 21.43 4.94
N ALA A 256 21.55 22.73 4.81
CA ALA A 256 22.88 23.29 5.00
C ALA A 256 23.21 23.55 6.46
N GLY A 257 22.19 23.76 7.30
CA GLY A 257 22.35 23.99 8.72
C GLY A 257 21.04 24.08 9.47
N ILE A 258 21.12 23.89 10.78
CA ILE A 258 19.97 23.99 11.70
C ILE A 258 20.40 24.83 12.89
N SER A 259 19.72 25.94 13.14
CA SER A 259 19.91 26.78 14.34
C SER A 259 18.86 26.39 15.39
N LYS A 260 19.31 25.80 16.50
CA LYS A 260 18.40 25.43 17.61
C LYS A 260 17.87 26.66 18.34
N ASP A 261 18.72 27.66 18.49
CA ASP A 261 18.38 28.88 19.24
C ASP A 261 17.31 29.70 18.53
N ASP A 262 17.40 29.78 17.19
CA ASP A 262 16.44 30.53 16.39
C ASP A 262 15.27 29.68 15.88
N GLY A 263 15.38 28.34 15.99
CA GLY A 263 14.40 27.41 15.45
C GLY A 263 14.30 27.42 13.94
N LEU A 264 15.41 27.74 13.24
CA LEU A 264 15.47 27.92 11.80
C LEU A 264 16.33 26.86 11.12
N ILE A 265 15.97 26.57 9.88
CA ILE A 265 16.66 25.62 9.00
C ILE A 265 17.20 26.44 7.82
N THR A 266 18.47 26.23 7.49
CA THR A 266 19.08 26.77 6.29
C THR A 266 18.98 25.75 5.17
N LEU A 267 18.25 26.08 4.12
CA LEU A 267 18.13 25.31 2.89
C LEU A 267 19.03 25.92 1.82
N GLU A 268 19.74 25.09 1.05
CA GLU A 268 20.63 25.50 -0.03
C GLU A 268 20.29 24.73 -1.30
N ASP A 269 20.07 25.47 -2.39
CA ASP A 269 19.83 24.91 -3.71
C ASP A 269 21.13 24.47 -4.44
N ALA A 270 20.99 23.97 -5.66
CA ALA A 270 22.13 23.51 -6.46
C ALA A 270 23.05 24.65 -6.90
N GLU A 271 22.54 25.87 -7.00
CA GLU A 271 23.27 27.08 -7.37
C GLU A 271 23.99 27.72 -6.17
N GLY A 272 23.79 27.19 -4.96
CA GLY A 272 24.35 27.70 -3.72
C GLY A 272 23.56 28.83 -3.08
N ASN A 273 22.35 29.13 -3.59
CA ASN A 273 21.47 30.07 -2.93
C ASN A 273 20.91 29.48 -1.65
N THR A 274 20.94 30.26 -0.59
CA THR A 274 20.44 29.85 0.71
C THR A 274 19.18 30.58 1.09
N ARG A 275 18.28 29.87 1.79
CA ARG A 275 17.11 30.46 2.43
C ARG A 275 16.94 29.91 3.84
N LEU A 276 16.46 30.75 4.74
CA LEU A 276 16.06 30.36 6.08
C LEU A 276 14.56 30.05 6.08
N ILE A 277 14.18 28.97 6.75
CA ILE A 277 12.80 28.56 6.90
C ILE A 277 12.57 27.96 8.27
N SER A 278 11.46 28.28 8.90
CA SER A 278 11.04 27.60 10.11
C SER A 278 10.32 26.29 9.77
N PRO A 279 10.27 25.30 10.67
CA PRO A 279 9.49 24.08 10.47
C PRO A 279 8.00 24.32 10.17
N ARG A 280 7.42 25.38 10.72
CA ARG A 280 6.01 25.78 10.46
C ARG A 280 5.82 26.30 9.04
N GLU A 281 6.73 27.17 8.58
CA GLU A 281 6.73 27.68 7.21
C GLU A 281 6.94 26.55 6.22
N ALA A 282 7.82 25.58 6.52
CA ALA A 282 8.04 24.41 5.68
C ALA A 282 6.74 23.62 5.43
N VAL A 283 5.92 23.42 6.45
CA VAL A 283 4.60 22.77 6.29
C VAL A 283 3.65 23.66 5.49
N ALA A 284 3.61 24.97 5.76
CA ALA A 284 2.74 25.89 5.06
C ALA A 284 3.07 26.01 3.55
N GLU A 285 4.35 25.89 3.19
CA GLU A 285 4.82 25.87 1.81
C GLU A 285 4.76 24.51 1.13
N GLY A 286 4.35 23.45 1.86
CA GLY A 286 4.23 22.12 1.31
C GLY A 286 5.57 21.42 1.05
N VAL A 287 6.59 21.71 1.87
CA VAL A 287 7.90 21.07 1.76
C VAL A 287 7.78 19.57 1.97
N THR A 288 8.39 18.80 1.09
CA THR A 288 8.52 17.35 1.20
C THR A 288 9.99 16.96 1.35
N LEU A 289 10.28 16.07 2.32
CA LEU A 289 11.62 15.54 2.52
C LEU A 289 11.78 14.18 1.82
N TYR A 290 12.91 14.02 1.15
CA TYR A 290 13.31 12.79 0.47
C TYR A 290 14.65 12.31 1.01
N THR A 291 14.78 11.00 1.19
CA THR A 291 16.03 10.36 1.60
C THR A 291 16.78 9.89 0.37
N PRO A 292 18.01 10.37 0.11
CA PRO A 292 18.87 9.87 -0.96
C PRO A 292 19.27 8.41 -0.70
N ASP A 293 19.27 7.61 -1.77
CA ASP A 293 19.72 6.22 -1.75
C ASP A 293 20.31 5.87 -3.13
N LYS A 294 20.79 4.64 -3.29
CA LYS A 294 21.28 4.10 -4.55
C LYS A 294 20.75 2.70 -4.75
N ILE A 295 20.42 2.37 -5.99
CA ILE A 295 20.01 1.04 -6.40
C ILE A 295 20.89 0.53 -7.55
N ARG A 296 21.08 -0.78 -7.62
CA ARG A 296 21.73 -1.44 -8.78
C ARG A 296 20.67 -1.72 -9.82
N VAL A 297 20.97 -1.40 -11.06
CA VAL A 297 20.07 -1.57 -12.20
C VAL A 297 20.83 -2.19 -13.36
N GLY A 298 20.22 -3.18 -14.00
CA GLY A 298 20.72 -3.82 -15.22
C GLY A 298 19.61 -3.95 -16.25
N THR A 299 19.99 -4.19 -17.50
CA THR A 299 19.02 -4.48 -18.56
C THR A 299 18.18 -5.69 -18.20
N GLY A 300 16.86 -5.59 -18.34
CA GLY A 300 15.89 -6.60 -17.95
C GLY A 300 15.25 -6.37 -16.59
N ASP A 301 15.74 -5.44 -15.77
CA ASP A 301 15.09 -5.06 -14.52
C ASP A 301 13.74 -4.40 -14.77
N ARG A 302 12.86 -4.53 -13.79
CA ARG A 302 11.58 -3.78 -13.73
C ARG A 302 11.75 -2.58 -12.80
N MET A 303 11.37 -1.41 -13.30
CA MET A 303 11.42 -0.16 -12.56
C MET A 303 10.04 0.50 -12.54
N ARG A 304 9.83 1.35 -11.55
CA ARG A 304 8.65 2.20 -11.44
C ARG A 304 9.05 3.63 -11.12
N PHE A 305 8.23 4.57 -11.56
CA PHE A 305 8.28 5.92 -11.04
C PHE A 305 7.58 5.99 -9.68
N THR A 306 8.19 6.68 -8.73
CA THR A 306 7.65 6.82 -7.37
C THR A 306 6.92 8.14 -7.15
N LYS A 307 7.02 9.06 -8.09
CA LYS A 307 6.38 10.38 -8.08
C LYS A 307 5.89 10.72 -9.47
N SER A 308 4.70 11.29 -9.56
CA SER A 308 4.20 11.85 -10.81
C SER A 308 4.92 13.17 -11.14
N ASP A 309 5.28 13.33 -12.41
CA ASP A 309 5.85 14.55 -12.97
C ASP A 309 5.13 14.85 -14.28
N ARG A 310 4.29 15.88 -14.26
CA ARG A 310 3.44 16.22 -15.41
C ARG A 310 4.24 16.79 -16.58
N GLU A 311 5.29 17.56 -16.30
CA GLU A 311 6.12 18.15 -17.33
C GLU A 311 6.89 17.09 -18.11
N ARG A 312 7.38 16.06 -17.41
CA ARG A 312 8.07 14.91 -17.99
C ARG A 312 7.11 13.80 -18.45
N GLY A 313 5.85 13.87 -18.07
CA GLY A 313 4.85 12.85 -18.37
C GLY A 313 5.06 11.56 -17.59
N TYR A 314 5.66 11.63 -16.38
CA TYR A 314 5.84 10.47 -15.51
C TYR A 314 4.60 10.28 -14.62
N VAL A 315 4.18 9.04 -14.48
CA VAL A 315 3.03 8.67 -13.65
C VAL A 315 3.51 7.77 -12.51
N ALA A 316 3.22 8.17 -11.28
CA ALA A 316 3.58 7.39 -10.10
C ALA A 316 3.01 5.97 -10.19
N ASN A 317 3.83 5.01 -9.76
CA ASN A 317 3.56 3.57 -9.80
C ASN A 317 3.44 2.94 -11.20
N SER A 318 3.66 3.69 -12.29
CA SER A 318 3.80 3.08 -13.61
C SER A 318 5.07 2.23 -13.67
N VAL A 319 4.96 1.01 -14.21
CA VAL A 319 6.04 0.02 -14.29
C VAL A 319 6.63 -0.01 -15.68
N TRP A 320 7.95 -0.02 -15.74
CA TRP A 320 8.76 0.00 -16.94
C TRP A 320 9.82 -1.08 -16.91
N THR A 321 10.22 -1.58 -18.06
CA THR A 321 11.33 -2.50 -18.19
C THR A 321 12.59 -1.75 -18.62
N VAL A 322 13.70 -2.03 -17.98
CA VAL A 322 15.02 -1.49 -18.38
C VAL A 322 15.48 -2.21 -19.64
N THR A 323 15.63 -1.47 -20.73
CA THR A 323 16.05 -2.01 -22.03
C THR A 323 17.54 -1.78 -22.32
N ALA A 324 18.13 -0.76 -21.72
CA ALA A 324 19.57 -0.50 -21.80
C ALA A 324 20.04 0.33 -20.60
N VAL A 325 21.30 0.15 -20.23
CA VAL A 325 22.03 0.98 -19.28
C VAL A 325 23.33 1.43 -19.90
N SER A 326 23.74 2.68 -19.68
CA SER A 326 25.00 3.22 -20.19
C SER A 326 25.45 4.39 -19.33
N GLY A 327 26.55 4.18 -18.58
CA GLY A 327 27.09 5.22 -17.71
C GLY A 327 26.07 5.72 -16.70
N ASP A 328 25.57 6.94 -16.90
CA ASP A 328 24.57 7.59 -16.05
C ASP A 328 23.14 7.55 -16.60
N SER A 329 22.94 6.92 -17.76
CA SER A 329 21.64 6.84 -18.41
C SER A 329 21.01 5.45 -18.28
N VAL A 330 19.69 5.42 -18.09
CA VAL A 330 18.86 4.22 -18.07
C VAL A 330 17.73 4.39 -19.08
N THR A 331 17.62 3.44 -20.01
CA THR A 331 16.55 3.42 -21.00
C THR A 331 15.44 2.52 -20.52
N LEU A 332 14.22 3.04 -20.49
CA LEU A 332 13.01 2.38 -20.00
C LEU A 332 12.03 2.19 -21.14
N SER A 333 11.29 1.07 -21.14
CA SER A 333 10.17 0.83 -22.04
C SER A 333 8.97 0.25 -21.29
N ASP A 334 7.77 0.71 -21.63
CA ASP A 334 6.50 0.12 -21.18
C ASP A 334 5.85 -0.78 -22.24
N GLY A 335 6.57 -1.06 -23.33
CA GLY A 335 6.08 -1.81 -24.47
C GLY A 335 5.49 -0.95 -25.60
N GLN A 336 5.13 0.30 -25.32
CA GLN A 336 4.61 1.27 -26.29
C GLN A 336 5.53 2.47 -26.47
N GLN A 337 6.12 2.92 -25.38
CA GLN A 337 6.99 4.09 -25.34
C GLN A 337 8.37 3.70 -24.82
N THR A 338 9.37 4.47 -25.26
CA THR A 338 10.74 4.38 -24.74
C THR A 338 11.13 5.72 -24.15
N ARG A 339 11.77 5.70 -22.97
CA ARG A 339 12.27 6.88 -22.28
C ARG A 339 13.69 6.67 -21.84
N VAL A 340 14.48 7.71 -21.93
CA VAL A 340 15.85 7.75 -21.39
C VAL A 340 15.85 8.69 -20.20
N ILE A 341 16.26 8.18 -19.04
CA ILE A 341 16.42 8.95 -17.83
C ILE A 341 17.90 9.04 -17.44
N ARG A 342 18.29 10.14 -16.82
CA ARG A 342 19.66 10.41 -16.32
C ARG A 342 19.61 10.84 -14.86
N PRO A 343 19.35 9.91 -13.93
CA PRO A 343 19.20 10.24 -12.51
C PRO A 343 20.47 10.86 -11.89
N GLY A 344 21.64 10.53 -12.42
CA GLY A 344 22.91 11.11 -11.96
C GLY A 344 23.05 12.59 -12.31
N GLN A 345 22.33 13.09 -13.31
CA GLN A 345 22.37 14.49 -13.77
C GLN A 345 21.19 15.31 -13.28
N GLU A 346 19.99 14.70 -13.21
CA GLU A 346 18.77 15.39 -12.85
C GLU A 346 18.08 14.76 -11.63
N ARG A 347 17.94 15.52 -10.56
CA ARG A 347 17.30 15.06 -9.33
C ARG A 347 15.81 14.72 -9.52
N ALA A 348 15.10 15.41 -10.41
CA ALA A 348 13.71 15.10 -10.73
C ALA A 348 13.54 13.68 -11.33
N GLU A 349 14.58 13.12 -11.92
CA GLU A 349 14.60 11.76 -12.47
C GLU A 349 15.03 10.69 -11.44
N GLN A 350 15.32 11.08 -10.21
CA GLN A 350 15.68 10.17 -9.11
C GLN A 350 14.46 9.58 -8.38
N HIS A 351 13.24 10.00 -8.73
CA HIS A 351 12.01 9.42 -8.18
C HIS A 351 11.64 8.11 -8.88
N ILE A 352 12.52 7.15 -8.74
CA ILE A 352 12.42 5.80 -9.32
C ILE A 352 12.80 4.75 -8.28
N ASP A 353 12.35 3.53 -8.52
CA ASP A 353 12.72 2.37 -7.72
C ASP A 353 12.60 1.09 -8.57
N LEU A 354 13.18 -0.01 -8.10
CA LEU A 354 12.87 -1.33 -8.63
C LEU A 354 11.39 -1.67 -8.35
N ALA A 355 10.78 -2.39 -9.27
CA ALA A 355 9.33 -2.64 -9.26
C ALA A 355 8.96 -4.09 -8.93
N TYR A 356 9.81 -4.85 -8.25
CA TYR A 356 9.49 -6.23 -7.83
C TYR A 356 8.59 -6.22 -6.59
N ALA A 357 8.97 -5.47 -5.59
CA ALA A 357 8.18 -5.26 -4.38
C ALA A 357 7.75 -3.80 -4.24
N ILE A 358 6.54 -3.60 -3.73
CA ILE A 358 5.92 -2.30 -3.52
C ILE A 358 5.30 -2.26 -2.13
N THR A 359 5.21 -1.09 -1.50
CA THR A 359 4.49 -0.96 -0.24
C THR A 359 2.98 -1.02 -0.45
N ALA A 360 2.23 -1.43 0.58
CA ALA A 360 0.78 -1.50 0.54
C ALA A 360 0.12 -0.16 0.15
N HIS A 361 0.66 0.97 0.61
CA HIS A 361 0.22 2.30 0.19
C HIS A 361 0.44 2.54 -1.31
N GLY A 362 1.59 2.12 -1.84
CA GLY A 362 1.87 2.20 -3.27
C GLY A 362 1.06 1.21 -4.12
N ALA A 363 0.62 0.11 -3.51
CA ALA A 363 -0.19 -0.92 -4.16
C ALA A 363 -1.68 -0.60 -4.16
N GLN A 364 -2.13 0.42 -3.44
CA GLN A 364 -3.54 0.77 -3.38
C GLN A 364 -4.07 1.12 -4.77
N GLY A 365 -5.24 0.58 -5.12
CA GLY A 365 -5.77 0.65 -6.48
C GLY A 365 -5.19 -0.35 -7.48
N ALA A 366 -3.99 -0.91 -7.24
CA ALA A 366 -3.41 -1.95 -8.08
C ALA A 366 -4.12 -3.30 -7.89
N SER A 367 -4.16 -4.09 -8.94
CA SER A 367 -4.60 -5.49 -8.88
C SER A 367 -3.86 -6.31 -9.92
N GLU A 368 -3.47 -7.52 -9.53
CA GLU A 368 -2.76 -8.44 -10.40
C GLU A 368 -3.39 -9.83 -10.32
N THR A 369 -3.02 -10.71 -11.24
CA THR A 369 -3.48 -12.10 -11.22
C THR A 369 -3.04 -12.78 -9.94
N PHE A 370 -1.79 -12.58 -9.55
CA PHE A 370 -1.15 -13.16 -8.37
C PHE A 370 -0.61 -12.08 -7.45
N ALA A 371 -0.61 -12.35 -6.15
CA ALA A 371 0.07 -11.52 -5.16
C ALA A 371 0.94 -12.38 -4.24
N ILE A 372 2.03 -11.79 -3.77
CA ILE A 372 2.82 -12.26 -2.64
C ILE A 372 2.74 -11.18 -1.58
N ALA A 373 2.31 -11.52 -0.38
CA ALA A 373 2.19 -10.57 0.72
C ALA A 373 3.16 -10.94 1.84
N LEU A 374 4.00 -9.99 2.23
CA LEU A 374 4.81 -10.07 3.44
C LEU A 374 4.05 -9.43 4.59
N GLU A 375 3.65 -10.27 5.54
CA GLU A 375 2.88 -9.90 6.71
C GLU A 375 3.63 -10.29 7.99
N GLY A 376 3.46 -9.55 9.07
CA GLY A 376 4.10 -9.97 10.31
C GLY A 376 4.06 -8.94 11.43
N THR A 377 4.68 -9.29 12.55
CA THR A 377 4.70 -8.52 13.78
C THR A 377 6.08 -8.41 14.42
N GLU A 378 7.11 -8.99 13.82
CA GLU A 378 8.48 -8.85 14.35
C GLU A 378 9.07 -7.48 14.01
N GLY A 379 9.81 -6.92 14.95
CA GLY A 379 10.46 -5.61 14.78
C GLY A 379 9.46 -4.49 14.45
N ASN A 380 9.81 -3.67 13.49
CA ASN A 380 9.00 -2.53 13.06
C ASN A 380 7.70 -2.94 12.32
N ARG A 381 7.57 -4.19 11.87
CA ARG A 381 6.34 -4.69 11.24
C ARG A 381 5.16 -4.62 12.18
N LYS A 382 5.38 -4.77 13.51
CA LYS A 382 4.36 -4.63 14.53
C LYS A 382 3.61 -3.30 14.46
N LEU A 383 4.27 -2.24 14.05
CA LEU A 383 3.67 -0.90 13.94
C LEU A 383 2.68 -0.79 12.77
N MET A 384 2.84 -1.65 11.78
CA MET A 384 2.03 -1.66 10.56
C MET A 384 1.01 -2.80 10.53
N ALA A 385 1.17 -3.79 11.41
CA ALA A 385 0.29 -4.95 11.47
C ALA A 385 -1.11 -4.55 11.93
N GLY A 386 -2.11 -4.93 11.17
CA GLY A 386 -3.51 -4.64 11.47
C GLY A 386 -4.43 -5.08 10.35
N PHE A 387 -5.71 -4.82 10.54
CA PHE A 387 -6.75 -5.22 9.60
C PHE A 387 -6.60 -4.54 8.25
N GLU A 388 -6.46 -3.22 8.23
CA GLU A 388 -6.41 -2.43 6.99
C GLU A 388 -5.22 -2.86 6.12
N SER A 389 -4.07 -3.06 6.74
CA SER A 389 -2.85 -3.52 6.06
C SER A 389 -3.04 -4.91 5.45
N ALA A 390 -3.56 -5.85 6.23
CA ALA A 390 -3.84 -7.20 5.77
C ALA A 390 -4.88 -7.20 4.66
N TYR A 391 -5.97 -6.46 4.82
CA TYR A 391 -7.03 -6.38 3.82
C TYR A 391 -6.52 -5.85 2.48
N VAL A 392 -5.72 -4.77 2.49
CA VAL A 392 -5.14 -4.24 1.26
C VAL A 392 -4.25 -5.27 0.60
N ALA A 393 -3.33 -5.90 1.32
CA ALA A 393 -2.41 -6.87 0.75
C ALA A 393 -3.14 -8.10 0.20
N LEU A 394 -4.06 -8.69 0.99
CA LEU A 394 -4.76 -9.92 0.63
C LEU A 394 -5.84 -9.73 -0.45
N SER A 395 -6.32 -8.51 -0.67
CA SER A 395 -7.33 -8.21 -1.69
C SER A 395 -6.75 -7.79 -3.05
N ARG A 396 -5.42 -7.78 -3.22
CA ARG A 396 -4.78 -7.34 -4.49
C ARG A 396 -4.84 -8.37 -5.61
N MET A 397 -4.92 -9.66 -5.28
CA MET A 397 -4.94 -10.76 -6.25
C MET A 397 -6.30 -10.96 -6.92
N LYS A 398 -6.28 -11.59 -8.09
CA LYS A 398 -7.47 -12.12 -8.76
C LYS A 398 -7.64 -13.61 -8.56
N GLN A 399 -6.55 -14.39 -8.61
CA GLN A 399 -6.56 -15.86 -8.61
C GLN A 399 -5.85 -16.48 -7.41
N HIS A 400 -4.75 -15.90 -6.93
CA HIS A 400 -3.99 -16.44 -5.81
C HIS A 400 -3.24 -15.36 -5.05
N VAL A 401 -3.19 -15.47 -3.73
CA VAL A 401 -2.28 -14.74 -2.85
C VAL A 401 -1.45 -15.73 -2.04
N GLN A 402 -0.13 -15.55 -2.06
CA GLN A 402 0.80 -16.24 -1.20
C GLN A 402 1.16 -15.32 -0.04
N VAL A 403 0.85 -15.74 1.17
CA VAL A 403 1.19 -15.01 2.38
C VAL A 403 2.42 -15.61 3.03
N TYR A 404 3.42 -14.79 3.29
CA TYR A 404 4.58 -15.10 4.11
C TYR A 404 4.54 -14.25 5.37
N THR A 405 4.57 -14.88 6.53
CA THR A 405 4.54 -14.18 7.82
C THR A 405 5.71 -14.61 8.70
N ASP A 406 6.21 -13.68 9.50
CA ASP A 406 7.22 -13.97 10.52
C ASP A 406 6.60 -14.57 11.79
N ASN A 407 5.32 -14.29 12.06
CA ASN A 407 4.58 -14.78 13.21
C ASN A 407 3.08 -14.83 12.90
N ARG A 408 2.58 -16.01 12.57
CA ARG A 408 1.17 -16.20 12.17
C ARG A 408 0.19 -15.81 13.30
N GLN A 409 0.45 -16.28 14.52
CA GLN A 409 -0.42 -15.98 15.64
C GLN A 409 -0.42 -14.48 15.98
N GLY A 410 0.76 -13.88 16.09
CA GLY A 410 0.89 -12.45 16.36
C GLY A 410 0.24 -11.58 15.29
N TRP A 411 0.35 -11.96 14.01
CA TRP A 411 -0.31 -11.28 12.90
C TRP A 411 -1.84 -11.42 12.96
N THR A 412 -2.35 -12.63 13.22
CA THR A 412 -3.79 -12.88 13.40
C THR A 412 -4.36 -12.06 14.57
N ASP A 413 -3.64 -12.01 15.68
CA ASP A 413 -4.02 -11.22 16.86
C ASP A 413 -4.03 -9.71 16.53
N ALA A 414 -3.06 -9.22 15.76
CA ALA A 414 -3.01 -7.84 15.33
C ALA A 414 -4.21 -7.46 14.44
N ILE A 415 -4.62 -8.33 13.52
CA ILE A 415 -5.81 -8.12 12.67
C ILE A 415 -7.08 -8.07 13.55
N ASN A 416 -7.22 -9.00 14.49
CA ASN A 416 -8.38 -9.08 15.38
C ASN A 416 -8.48 -7.89 16.35
N ASN A 417 -7.33 -7.32 16.75
CA ASN A 417 -7.23 -6.21 17.69
C ASN A 417 -7.06 -4.85 17.01
N ALA A 418 -7.26 -4.75 15.72
CA ALA A 418 -7.11 -3.51 14.97
C ALA A 418 -8.01 -2.41 15.53
N VAL A 419 -7.40 -1.26 15.85
CA VAL A 419 -8.08 -0.07 16.34
C VAL A 419 -8.19 0.93 15.20
N GLN A 420 -9.43 1.36 14.89
CA GLN A 420 -9.63 2.44 13.91
C GLN A 420 -9.07 3.75 14.46
N LYS A 421 -8.46 4.55 13.56
CA LYS A 421 -8.03 5.91 13.86
C LYS A 421 -9.24 6.74 14.27
N GLY A 422 -9.19 7.33 15.45
CA GLY A 422 -10.26 8.17 15.98
C GLY A 422 -10.34 9.53 15.28
N THR A 423 -11.52 10.14 15.35
CA THR A 423 -11.77 11.53 14.97
C THR A 423 -12.19 12.33 16.20
N ALA A 424 -12.16 13.66 16.14
CA ALA A 424 -12.65 14.51 17.22
C ALA A 424 -14.12 14.22 17.57
N HIS A 425 -14.93 13.82 16.61
CA HIS A 425 -16.33 13.45 16.82
C HIS A 425 -16.49 12.19 17.67
N ASP A 426 -15.54 11.26 17.59
CA ASP A 426 -15.57 10.02 18.39
C ASP A 426 -15.33 10.27 19.88
N VAL A 427 -14.76 11.45 20.22
CA VAL A 427 -14.53 11.88 21.61
C VAL A 427 -15.75 12.58 22.20
N LEU A 428 -16.51 13.28 21.36
CA LEU A 428 -17.65 14.09 21.78
C LEU A 428 -18.93 13.29 21.96
N GLU A 429 -18.99 12.07 21.45
CA GLU A 429 -20.15 11.20 21.53
C GLU A 429 -19.86 9.95 22.34
N PRO A 430 -20.88 9.43 23.06
CA PRO A 430 -20.71 8.13 23.70
C PRO A 430 -20.33 7.10 22.63
N LYS A 431 -19.25 6.37 22.88
CA LYS A 431 -18.81 5.29 21.97
C LYS A 431 -19.96 4.30 21.85
N PRO A 432 -20.48 4.07 20.62
CA PRO A 432 -21.47 3.02 20.45
C PRO A 432 -20.87 1.70 20.94
N ASP A 433 -21.73 0.86 21.53
CA ASP A 433 -21.34 -0.46 21.97
C ASP A 433 -20.63 -1.18 20.81
N ARG A 434 -19.46 -1.74 21.11
CA ARG A 434 -18.64 -2.45 20.12
C ARG A 434 -19.43 -3.56 19.41
N GLU A 435 -20.36 -4.18 20.12
CA GLU A 435 -21.23 -5.21 19.54
C GLU A 435 -22.24 -4.61 18.56
N VAL A 436 -22.82 -3.44 18.87
CA VAL A 436 -23.73 -2.72 17.98
C VAL A 436 -23.01 -2.26 16.72
N MET A 437 -21.79 -1.71 16.84
CA MET A 437 -21.00 -1.31 15.70
C MET A 437 -20.63 -2.49 14.79
N ASN A 438 -20.24 -3.60 15.38
CA ASN A 438 -19.93 -4.82 14.63
C ASN A 438 -21.17 -5.39 13.94
N ALA A 439 -22.32 -5.35 14.60
CA ALA A 439 -23.60 -5.80 14.02
C ALA A 439 -24.04 -4.89 12.85
N GLN A 440 -23.96 -3.57 13.01
CA GLN A 440 -24.25 -2.62 11.95
C GLN A 440 -23.34 -2.79 10.75
N ARG A 441 -22.05 -2.97 11.00
CA ARG A 441 -21.04 -3.23 9.97
C ARG A 441 -21.31 -4.55 9.24
N LEU A 442 -21.53 -5.61 10.00
CA LEU A 442 -21.86 -6.92 9.45
C LEU A 442 -23.11 -6.85 8.56
N PHE A 443 -24.13 -6.13 9.02
CA PHE A 443 -25.36 -5.91 8.27
C PHE A 443 -25.11 -5.07 7.00
N SER A 444 -24.36 -3.97 7.08
CA SER A 444 -24.09 -3.07 5.96
C SER A 444 -23.27 -3.72 4.84
N THR A 445 -22.36 -4.65 5.18
CA THR A 445 -21.53 -5.39 4.22
C THR A 445 -22.13 -6.71 3.78
N ALA A 446 -23.21 -7.16 4.43
CA ALA A 446 -23.86 -8.43 4.13
C ALA A 446 -24.58 -8.40 2.78
N ARG A 447 -24.62 -9.54 2.13
CA ARG A 447 -25.25 -9.71 0.80
C ARG A 447 -26.77 -9.72 0.91
N GLU A 448 -27.44 -9.28 -0.13
CA GLU A 448 -28.89 -9.43 -0.19
C GLU A 448 -29.29 -10.91 -0.31
N LEU A 449 -30.43 -11.26 0.27
CA LEU A 449 -30.90 -12.66 0.24
C LEU A 449 -31.03 -13.18 -1.20
N ARG A 450 -31.46 -12.34 -2.12
CA ARG A 450 -31.63 -12.70 -3.55
C ARG A 450 -30.31 -13.05 -4.26
N ASP A 451 -29.19 -12.51 -3.77
CA ASP A 451 -27.89 -12.68 -4.41
C ASP A 451 -27.20 -14.00 -4.02
N VAL A 452 -27.73 -14.71 -3.03
CA VAL A 452 -27.15 -15.94 -2.51
C VAL A 452 -28.14 -17.11 -2.66
N ALA A 453 -27.67 -18.27 -3.10
CA ALA A 453 -28.52 -19.44 -3.31
C ALA A 453 -29.30 -19.83 -2.03
N ALA A 454 -28.64 -19.85 -0.87
CA ALA A 454 -29.27 -20.10 0.42
C ALA A 454 -30.32 -19.03 0.78
N GLY A 455 -30.03 -17.76 0.50
CA GLY A 455 -30.97 -16.65 0.71
C GLY A 455 -32.20 -16.75 -0.17
N ARG A 456 -32.03 -17.12 -1.45
CA ARG A 456 -33.16 -17.39 -2.36
C ARG A 456 -34.04 -18.54 -1.88
N ALA A 457 -33.46 -19.56 -1.25
CA ALA A 457 -34.22 -20.63 -0.64
C ALA A 457 -35.08 -20.14 0.52
N VAL A 458 -34.54 -19.30 1.40
CA VAL A 458 -35.27 -18.66 2.49
C VAL A 458 -36.41 -17.80 1.96
N LEU A 459 -36.17 -16.94 0.94
CA LEU A 459 -37.20 -16.11 0.33
C LEU A 459 -38.34 -16.96 -0.26
N ARG A 460 -38.02 -18.06 -0.90
CA ARG A 460 -39.05 -18.99 -1.44
C ARG A 460 -39.88 -19.63 -0.34
N GLN A 461 -39.24 -20.09 0.74
CA GLN A 461 -39.95 -20.67 1.90
C GLN A 461 -40.85 -19.63 2.57
N ALA A 462 -40.45 -18.38 2.60
CA ALA A 462 -41.22 -17.30 3.18
C ALA A 462 -42.34 -16.74 2.23
N GLY A 463 -42.46 -17.27 1.01
CA GLY A 463 -43.43 -16.77 0.01
C GLY A 463 -43.04 -15.41 -0.58
N LEU A 464 -41.80 -14.96 -0.42
CA LEU A 464 -41.30 -13.64 -0.82
C LEU A 464 -40.44 -13.72 -2.09
N ALA A 465 -40.54 -14.77 -2.88
CA ALA A 465 -39.78 -14.92 -4.11
C ALA A 465 -40.08 -13.77 -5.09
N GLY A 466 -39.14 -12.87 -5.31
CA GLY A 466 -39.25 -11.73 -6.23
C GLY A 466 -39.54 -10.38 -5.57
N GLY A 467 -39.67 -10.33 -4.24
CA GLY A 467 -39.85 -9.06 -3.49
C GLY A 467 -38.52 -8.47 -2.98
N ASP A 468 -38.47 -7.15 -2.83
CA ASP A 468 -37.41 -6.46 -2.09
C ASP A 468 -37.54 -6.77 -0.60
N SER A 469 -36.48 -7.32 -0.03
CA SER A 469 -36.39 -7.58 1.40
C SER A 469 -35.25 -6.78 2.02
N PRO A 470 -35.48 -6.06 3.12
CA PRO A 470 -34.42 -5.37 3.84
C PRO A 470 -33.45 -6.33 4.55
N ALA A 471 -33.82 -7.61 4.63
CA ALA A 471 -33.00 -8.63 5.27
C ALA A 471 -31.73 -8.92 4.50
N ARG A 472 -30.70 -9.33 5.23
CA ARG A 472 -29.36 -9.64 4.67
C ARG A 472 -28.96 -11.07 5.04
N PHE A 473 -28.18 -11.67 4.13
CA PHE A 473 -27.60 -12.99 4.34
C PHE A 473 -26.22 -12.85 5.00
N ILE A 474 -26.06 -13.48 6.17
CA ILE A 474 -24.80 -13.57 6.88
C ILE A 474 -24.26 -14.99 6.72
N ALA A 475 -23.10 -15.12 6.10
CA ALA A 475 -22.42 -16.41 5.96
C ALA A 475 -21.97 -16.98 7.30
N PRO A 476 -21.84 -18.30 7.44
CA PRO A 476 -21.27 -18.90 8.65
C PRO A 476 -19.88 -18.36 8.95
N GLY A 477 -19.59 -18.14 10.23
CA GLY A 477 -18.32 -17.67 10.74
C GLY A 477 -18.02 -18.28 12.11
N ARG A 478 -16.85 -17.96 12.69
CA ARG A 478 -16.43 -18.49 13.99
C ARG A 478 -17.43 -18.18 15.12
N LYS A 479 -17.91 -16.94 15.18
CA LYS A 479 -18.88 -16.51 16.20
C LYS A 479 -20.28 -17.08 15.95
N TYR A 480 -20.62 -17.28 14.69
CA TYR A 480 -21.93 -17.82 14.26
C TYR A 480 -21.69 -18.95 13.24
N PRO A 481 -21.59 -20.20 13.71
CA PRO A 481 -21.24 -21.35 12.85
C PRO A 481 -22.30 -21.69 11.79
N GLN A 482 -23.52 -21.24 11.99
CA GLN A 482 -24.64 -21.43 11.06
C GLN A 482 -24.88 -20.15 10.25
N PRO A 483 -25.30 -20.26 8.98
CA PRO A 483 -25.77 -19.10 8.25
C PRO A 483 -27.04 -18.55 8.88
N TYR A 484 -27.21 -17.23 8.88
CA TYR A 484 -28.42 -16.61 9.40
C TYR A 484 -28.86 -15.41 8.57
N VAL A 485 -30.11 -15.03 8.79
CA VAL A 485 -30.71 -13.85 8.17
C VAL A 485 -30.74 -12.74 9.20
N ALA A 486 -30.15 -11.60 8.87
CA ALA A 486 -30.19 -10.40 9.69
C ALA A 486 -31.27 -9.44 9.18
N LEU A 487 -32.04 -8.90 10.09
CA LEU A 487 -33.01 -7.85 9.83
C LEU A 487 -32.45 -6.49 10.28
N PRO A 488 -32.78 -5.38 9.59
CA PRO A 488 -32.48 -4.06 10.12
C PRO A 488 -33.19 -3.86 11.46
N ALA A 489 -32.51 -3.18 12.40
CA ALA A 489 -33.07 -2.81 13.70
C ALA A 489 -34.07 -1.66 13.57
#